data_07a5dee90bea93064be9a28469d18244
#
_entry.id   07a5dee90bea93064be9a28469d18244
#
_cell.length_a   1.000
_cell.length_b   1.000
_cell.length_c   1.000
_cell.angle_alpha   90.00
_cell.angle_beta   90.00
_cell.angle_gamma   90.00
#
_symmetry.space_group_name_H-M   'P 1'
#
loop_
_entity.id
_entity.type
_entity.pdbx_description
1 polymer ?
#
loop_
_entity_poly.entity_id
_entity_poly.type
_entity_poly.pdbx_seq_one_letter_code
_entity_poly.pdbx_strand_id
1 'polypeptide(L)'
;MSGTDLRESAMQPTPEQQDKMLKRLARVEGQIRGVQKLIREEADCEKVMQQLTASRKALDKAFFEMMACVIEGNVLDNGAADNAERMSEIRRLLTKYA
;
A
#
# COMPACT_ATOMS: atom_id res chain seq x y z
N MET A 1 13.45 15.19 18.66
CA MET A 1 13.14 14.65 18.41
C MET A 1 13.27 13.72 18.43
N SER A 2 13.02 13.35 18.52
CA SER A 2 13.08 12.50 18.57
C SER A 2 13.20 11.65 18.19
N GLY A 3 13.53 11.34 18.29
CA GLY A 3 13.82 10.35 17.85
C GLY A 3 13.09 9.36 17.45
N THR A 4 13.27 9.03 16.40
CA THR A 4 12.61 7.94 15.85
C THR A 4 13.15 6.70 16.44
N ASP A 5 12.26 5.91 16.90
CA ASP A 5 12.56 4.60 17.37
C ASP A 5 13.11 3.76 16.22
N LEU A 6 14.09 2.95 16.48
CA LEU A 6 14.65 2.08 15.46
C LEU A 6 13.61 1.15 14.87
N ARG A 7 12.66 0.71 15.68
CA ARG A 7 11.61 -0.16 15.18
C ARG A 7 10.71 0.57 14.20
N GLU A 8 10.44 1.85 14.47
CA GLU A 8 9.68 2.64 13.52
C GLU A 8 10.42 2.77 12.22
N SER A 9 11.73 2.98 12.27
CA SER A 9 12.52 3.06 11.07
C SER A 9 12.46 1.78 10.27
N ALA A 10 12.53 0.63 10.95
CA ALA A 10 12.48 -0.65 10.28
C ALA A 10 11.13 -0.90 9.62
N MET A 11 10.06 -0.35 10.19
CA MET A 11 8.72 -0.53 9.66
C MET A 11 8.36 0.48 8.59
N GLN A 12 9.20 1.44 8.37
CA GLN A 12 8.92 2.46 7.37
C GLN A 12 9.51 2.06 6.03
N PRO A 13 8.90 2.52 4.94
CA PRO A 13 9.45 2.21 3.61
C PRO A 13 10.84 2.82 3.46
N THR A 14 11.70 2.11 2.78
CA THR A 14 12.99 2.67 2.40
C THR A 14 12.78 3.78 1.39
N PRO A 15 13.79 4.63 1.17
CA PRO A 15 13.65 5.68 0.16
C PRO A 15 13.28 5.14 -1.22
N GLU A 16 13.79 3.99 -1.59
CA GLU A 16 13.42 3.38 -2.86
C GLU A 16 11.97 2.94 -2.88
N GLN A 17 11.52 2.34 -1.79
CA GLN A 17 10.13 1.92 -1.65
C GLN A 17 9.20 3.13 -1.67
N GLN A 18 9.60 4.21 -0.99
CA GLN A 18 8.82 5.44 -1.00
C GLN A 18 8.66 5.97 -2.41
N ASP A 19 9.76 6.03 -3.16
CA ASP A 19 9.72 6.55 -4.51
C ASP A 19 8.79 5.75 -5.40
N LYS A 20 8.91 4.43 -5.34
CA LYS A 20 8.04 3.56 -6.12
C LYS A 20 6.58 3.72 -5.73
N MET A 21 6.32 3.81 -4.43
CA MET A 21 4.96 3.93 -3.93
C MET A 21 4.34 5.25 -4.36
N LEU A 22 5.10 6.34 -4.25
CA LEU A 22 4.58 7.64 -4.63
C LEU A 22 4.27 7.71 -6.12
N LYS A 23 5.13 7.12 -6.94
CA LYS A 23 4.88 7.07 -8.37
C LYS A 23 3.64 6.26 -8.70
N ARG A 24 3.47 5.14 -8.02
CA ARG A 24 2.31 4.29 -8.22
C ARG A 24 1.04 5.01 -7.80
N LEU A 25 1.09 5.71 -6.67
CA LEU A 25 -0.07 6.45 -6.18
C LEU A 25 -0.40 7.64 -7.08
N ALA A 26 0.62 8.29 -7.64
CA ALA A 26 0.37 9.37 -8.59
C ALA A 26 -0.39 8.86 -9.80
N ARG A 27 -0.07 7.66 -10.24
CA ARG A 27 -0.77 7.04 -11.36
C ARG A 27 -2.22 6.75 -10.99
N VAL A 28 -2.45 6.26 -9.77
CA VAL A 28 -3.81 6.00 -9.29
C VAL A 28 -4.61 7.30 -9.22
N GLU A 29 -3.98 8.37 -8.74
CA GLU A 29 -4.64 9.68 -8.71
C GLU A 29 -5.11 10.09 -10.10
N GLY A 30 -4.25 9.91 -11.10
CA GLY A 30 -4.62 10.23 -12.47
C GLY A 30 -5.78 9.40 -12.96
N GLN A 31 -5.80 8.12 -12.62
CA GLN A 31 -6.90 7.25 -13.00
C GLN A 31 -8.21 7.67 -12.33
N ILE A 32 -8.14 8.07 -11.08
CA ILE A 32 -9.32 8.53 -10.37
C ILE A 32 -9.86 9.82 -10.97
N ARG A 33 -8.97 10.73 -11.36
CA ARG A 33 -9.41 11.94 -12.07
C ARG A 33 -10.08 11.58 -13.38
N GLY A 34 -9.57 10.55 -14.05
CA GLY A 34 -10.19 10.06 -15.27
C GLY A 34 -11.61 9.57 -15.04
N VAL A 35 -11.83 8.87 -13.91
CA VAL A 35 -13.18 8.42 -13.56
C VAL A 35 -14.10 9.61 -13.34
N GLN A 36 -13.62 10.60 -12.59
CA GLN A 36 -14.41 11.81 -12.34
C GLN A 36 -14.79 12.51 -13.64
N LYS A 37 -13.85 12.57 -14.57
CA LYS A 37 -14.11 13.19 -15.86
C LYS A 37 -15.19 12.42 -16.63
N LEU A 38 -15.11 11.10 -16.63
CA LEU A 38 -16.12 10.30 -17.31
C LEU A 38 -17.50 10.54 -16.74
N ILE A 39 -17.60 10.65 -15.41
CA ILE A 39 -18.87 10.91 -14.78
C ILE A 39 -19.41 12.28 -15.17
N ARG A 40 -18.52 13.29 -15.18
CA ARG A 40 -18.93 14.63 -15.57
C ARG A 40 -19.39 14.69 -17.03
N GLU A 41 -18.79 13.88 -17.87
CA GLU A 41 -19.15 13.82 -19.29
C GLU A 41 -20.31 12.88 -19.57
N GLU A 42 -20.88 12.34 -18.50
CA GLU A 42 -22.06 11.46 -18.61
C GLU A 42 -21.79 10.21 -19.44
N ALA A 43 -20.59 9.67 -19.32
CA ALA A 43 -20.27 8.42 -19.95
C ALA A 43 -21.13 7.31 -19.36
N ASP A 44 -21.33 6.24 -20.14
CA ASP A 44 -22.19 5.19 -19.65
C ASP A 44 -21.55 4.44 -18.48
N CYS A 45 -22.40 3.73 -17.76
CA CYS A 45 -21.99 3.07 -16.52
C CYS A 45 -20.89 2.04 -16.75
N GLU A 46 -20.92 1.35 -17.85
CA GLU A 46 -19.93 0.33 -18.12
C GLU A 46 -18.55 0.93 -18.29
N LYS A 47 -18.47 2.06 -18.97
CA LYS A 47 -17.19 2.73 -19.16
C LYS A 47 -16.63 3.21 -17.82
N VAL A 48 -17.49 3.75 -16.98
CA VAL A 48 -17.09 4.18 -15.65
C VAL A 48 -16.60 2.97 -14.84
N MET A 49 -17.32 1.86 -14.91
CA MET A 49 -16.93 0.65 -14.19
C MET A 49 -15.59 0.10 -14.65
N GLN A 50 -15.32 0.15 -15.94
CA GLN A 50 -14.03 -0.32 -16.47
C GLN A 50 -12.91 0.51 -15.89
N GLN A 51 -13.08 1.81 -15.85
CA GLN A 51 -12.04 2.71 -15.32
C GLN A 51 -11.89 2.56 -13.82
N LEU A 52 -12.99 2.38 -13.10
CA LEU A 52 -12.93 2.13 -11.66
C LEU A 52 -12.21 0.82 -11.37
N THR A 53 -12.46 -0.20 -12.19
CA THR A 53 -11.79 -1.49 -12.00
C THR A 53 -10.28 -1.34 -12.15
N ALA A 54 -9.84 -0.57 -13.15
CA ALA A 54 -8.42 -0.34 -13.34
C ALA A 54 -7.82 0.41 -12.17
N SER A 55 -8.55 1.40 -11.66
CA SER A 55 -8.09 2.17 -10.49
C SER A 55 -7.98 1.28 -9.25
N ARG A 56 -8.96 0.42 -9.06
CA ARG A 56 -8.96 -0.47 -7.92
C ARG A 56 -7.78 -1.45 -7.98
N LYS A 57 -7.53 -2.02 -9.15
CA LYS A 57 -6.41 -2.94 -9.29
C LYS A 57 -5.07 -2.25 -9.05
N ALA A 58 -4.94 -1.02 -9.52
CA ALA A 58 -3.71 -0.28 -9.30
C ALA A 58 -3.52 0.04 -7.81
N LEU A 59 -4.61 0.37 -7.13
CA LEU A 59 -4.55 0.66 -5.70
C LEU A 59 -4.25 -0.61 -4.91
N ASP A 60 -4.81 -1.74 -5.33
CA ASP A 60 -4.50 -3.03 -4.69
C ASP A 60 -3.01 -3.32 -4.77
N LYS A 61 -2.38 -3.03 -5.89
CA LYS A 61 -0.95 -3.24 -6.03
C LYS A 61 -0.17 -2.41 -5.02
N ALA A 62 -0.56 -1.15 -4.86
CA ALA A 62 0.07 -0.29 -3.86
C ALA A 62 -0.14 -0.85 -2.46
N PHE A 63 -1.34 -1.33 -2.19
CA PHE A 63 -1.66 -1.91 -0.89
C PHE A 63 -0.77 -3.12 -0.60
N PHE A 64 -0.64 -4.03 -1.56
CA PHE A 64 0.17 -5.21 -1.34
C PHE A 64 1.65 -4.89 -1.21
N GLU A 65 2.13 -3.85 -1.87
CA GLU A 65 3.50 -3.43 -1.68
C GLU A 65 3.74 -2.89 -0.28
N MET A 66 2.76 -2.17 0.27
CA MET A 66 2.88 -1.73 1.65
C MET A 66 2.83 -2.89 2.63
N MET A 67 2.02 -3.89 2.32
CA MET A 67 2.01 -5.10 3.14
C MET A 67 3.36 -5.78 3.15
N ALA A 68 3.98 -5.87 1.97
CA ALA A 68 5.32 -6.45 1.88
C ALA A 68 6.31 -5.64 2.72
N CYS A 69 6.17 -4.33 2.71
CA CYS A 69 7.01 -3.47 3.51
C CYS A 69 6.87 -3.77 5.01
N VAL A 70 5.63 -3.95 5.46
CA VAL A 70 5.39 -4.27 6.86
C VAL A 70 6.00 -5.64 7.21
N ILE A 71 5.81 -6.61 6.34
CA ILE A 71 6.36 -7.94 6.58
C ILE A 71 7.87 -7.92 6.63
N GLU A 72 8.49 -7.24 5.68
CA GLU A 72 9.93 -7.13 5.65
C GLU A 72 10.47 -6.42 6.88
N GLY A 73 9.78 -5.37 7.29
CA GLY A 73 10.18 -4.65 8.48
C GLY A 73 10.13 -5.53 9.70
N ASN A 74 9.10 -6.35 9.83
CA ASN A 74 9.01 -7.25 10.97
C ASN A 74 10.11 -8.31 10.95
N VAL A 75 10.38 -8.85 9.76
CA VAL A 75 11.41 -9.88 9.65
C VAL A 75 12.79 -9.31 9.90
N LEU A 76 13.10 -8.16 9.31
CA LEU A 76 14.45 -7.60 9.44
C LEU A 76 14.71 -7.01 10.82
N ASP A 77 13.71 -6.40 11.41
CA ASP A 77 13.85 -5.80 12.73
C ASP A 77 14.02 -6.84 13.79
N ASN A 78 13.67 -8.08 13.48
CA ASN A 78 13.57 -9.06 14.44
C ASN A 78 14.84 -9.52 15.01
N GLY A 79 15.83 -9.60 14.31
CA GLY A 79 17.01 -10.19 14.85
C GLY A 79 16.66 -11.47 15.42
N ALA A 80 16.13 -12.26 15.16
CA ALA A 80 16.00 -13.58 15.64
C ALA A 80 15.17 -13.76 16.84
N ALA A 81 14.75 -12.72 17.43
CA ALA A 81 14.25 -12.94 18.72
C ALA A 81 13.00 -13.74 18.70
N ASP A 82 11.91 -13.30 18.45
CA ASP A 82 10.69 -14.03 18.75
C ASP A 82 9.88 -14.21 17.48
N ASN A 83 10.16 -15.28 16.78
CA ASN A 83 9.47 -15.54 15.53
C ASN A 83 7.97 -15.74 15.72
N ALA A 84 7.58 -16.36 16.83
CA ALA A 84 6.16 -16.57 17.07
C ALA A 84 5.43 -15.26 17.23
N GLU A 85 6.04 -14.33 17.96
CA GLU A 85 5.45 -13.02 18.16
C GLU A 85 5.39 -12.23 16.86
N ARG A 86 6.45 -12.32 16.06
CA ARG A 86 6.47 -11.64 14.77
C ARG A 86 5.42 -12.18 13.83
N MET A 87 5.29 -13.48 13.79
CA MET A 87 4.27 -14.10 12.95
C MET A 87 2.87 -13.73 13.40
N SER A 88 2.68 -13.65 14.72
CA SER A 88 1.39 -13.24 15.25
C SER A 88 1.05 -11.82 14.82
N GLU A 89 2.02 -10.94 14.87
CA GLU A 89 1.82 -9.55 14.46
C GLU A 89 1.49 -9.45 12.98
N ILE A 90 2.22 -10.20 12.15
CA ILE A 90 1.96 -10.21 10.71
C ILE A 90 0.56 -10.73 10.44
N ARG A 91 0.18 -11.81 11.12
CA ARG A 91 -1.14 -12.38 10.93
C ARG A 91 -2.24 -11.41 11.36
N ARG A 92 -2.02 -10.68 12.43
CA ARG A 92 -2.98 -9.69 12.90
C ARG A 92 -3.19 -8.61 11.83
N LEU A 93 -2.10 -8.12 11.25
CA LEU A 93 -2.20 -7.08 10.22
C LEU A 93 -2.85 -7.60 8.96
N LEU A 94 -2.51 -8.81 8.55
CA LEU A 94 -3.13 -9.39 7.37
C LEU A 94 -4.63 -9.55 7.56
N THR A 95 -5.03 -10.01 8.72
CA THR A 95 -6.45 -10.20 9.02
C THR A 95 -7.18 -8.87 9.05
N LYS A 96 -6.54 -7.85 9.64
CA LYS A 96 -7.15 -6.55 9.79
C LYS A 96 -7.38 -5.86 8.44
N TYR A 97 -6.44 -6.02 7.53
CA TYR A 97 -6.47 -5.27 6.28
C TYR A 97 -6.83 -6.07 5.04
N ALA A 98 -7.08 -7.35 5.20
CA ALA A 98 -7.44 -8.19 4.05
C ALA A 98 -8.95 -8.03 3.65
#